data_aace32bd0dd9c009bc3f0a6ead7e3bf0
#
_entry.id   aace32bd0dd9c009bc3f0a6ead7e3bf0
#
_cell.length_a   1.000
_cell.length_b   1.000
_cell.length_c   1.000
_cell.angle_alpha   90.00
_cell.angle_beta   90.00
_cell.angle_gamma   90.00
#
_symmetry.space_group_name_H-M   'P 1'
#
loop_
_entity.id
_entity.type
_entity.pdbx_description
1 polymer ?
#
loop_
_entity_poly.entity_id
_entity_poly.type
_entity_poly.pdbx_seq_one_letter_code
_entity_poly.pdbx_strand_id
1 'polypeptide(L)'
;MAELAESLDTYCRCLSLDLTSKTSLDELDDLLKEESKADDFQIAYLINASGFGCIGLSRECPREKLQRMVDLNCRAALALTEMCIPYMASGSHILQIASCSAFQPIPNLAVYAASKAFLLSYSRALSVELKDLGITVTAVCPFWIRDTEFVAKARETDKHGVYFDMPGATTVERVVQKSLLAARRGKVVCTPDLVSSLHRIVASLLPHVLLARICKMNEF
;
A
#
# COMPACT_ATOMS: atom_id res chain seq x y z
N MET A 1 -19.06 5.01 5.79
CA MET A 1 -18.10 5.50 6.83
C MET A 1 -18.83 6.09 8.04
N ALA A 2 -19.82 6.99 7.87
CA ALA A 2 -20.61 7.51 9.00
C ALA A 2 -21.29 6.40 9.80
N GLU A 3 -21.98 5.47 9.13
CA GLU A 3 -22.60 4.31 9.77
C GLU A 3 -21.61 3.44 10.57
N LEU A 4 -20.36 3.29 10.07
CA LEU A 4 -19.32 2.56 10.79
C LEU A 4 -18.89 3.31 12.06
N ALA A 5 -18.72 4.62 11.98
CA ALA A 5 -18.36 5.46 13.12
C ALA A 5 -19.44 5.40 14.22
N GLU A 6 -20.70 5.47 13.84
CA GLU A 6 -21.84 5.31 14.78
C GLU A 6 -21.83 3.93 15.44
N SER A 7 -21.56 2.87 14.66
CA SER A 7 -21.53 1.49 15.20
C SER A 7 -20.39 1.25 16.18
N LEU A 8 -19.31 2.04 16.12
CA LEU A 8 -18.13 1.91 16.97
C LEU A 8 -18.07 2.95 18.10
N ASP A 9 -19.09 3.80 18.22
CA ASP A 9 -19.14 4.93 19.19
C ASP A 9 -17.85 5.76 19.15
N THR A 10 -17.43 6.14 17.93
CA THR A 10 -16.20 6.91 17.72
C THR A 10 -16.42 8.06 16.75
N TYR A 11 -15.68 9.13 16.93
CA TYR A 11 -15.68 10.25 16.00
C TYR A 11 -14.97 9.85 14.69
N CYS A 12 -15.61 10.13 13.55
CA CYS A 12 -15.04 9.91 12.24
C CYS A 12 -15.29 11.12 11.33
N ARG A 13 -14.22 11.70 10.81
CA ARG A 13 -14.28 12.76 9.80
C ARG A 13 -13.93 12.18 8.44
N CYS A 14 -14.86 12.31 7.47
CA CYS A 14 -14.66 11.84 6.11
C CYS A 14 -14.37 13.03 5.19
N LEU A 15 -13.27 12.95 4.43
CA LEU A 15 -12.88 13.95 3.43
C LEU A 15 -12.85 13.26 2.05
N SER A 16 -13.47 13.89 1.05
CA SER A 16 -13.40 13.44 -0.34
C SER A 16 -12.36 14.25 -1.10
N LEU A 17 -11.13 13.74 -1.17
CA LEU A 17 -9.97 14.41 -1.75
C LEU A 17 -9.33 13.56 -2.84
N ASP A 18 -8.89 14.18 -3.94
CA ASP A 18 -7.99 13.54 -4.91
C ASP A 18 -6.54 13.67 -4.42
N LEU A 19 -6.01 12.61 -3.84
CA LEU A 19 -4.65 12.56 -3.30
C LEU A 19 -3.55 12.72 -4.37
N THR A 20 -3.90 12.73 -5.66
CA THR A 20 -2.97 13.07 -6.75
C THR A 20 -2.93 14.57 -7.04
N SER A 21 -3.87 15.34 -6.50
CA SER A 21 -3.95 16.80 -6.63
C SER A 21 -3.10 17.50 -5.57
N LYS A 22 -2.29 18.47 -6.02
CA LYS A 22 -1.54 19.34 -5.10
C LYS A 22 -2.48 20.12 -4.20
N THR A 23 -3.56 20.69 -4.74
CA THR A 23 -4.53 21.48 -3.98
C THR A 23 -5.17 20.65 -2.86
N SER A 24 -5.53 19.39 -3.13
CA SER A 24 -6.11 18.51 -2.11
C SER A 24 -5.10 18.14 -1.02
N LEU A 25 -3.81 18.00 -1.36
CA LEU A 25 -2.77 17.78 -0.38
C LEU A 25 -2.51 19.03 0.47
N ASP A 26 -2.51 20.22 -0.14
CA ASP A 26 -2.37 21.50 0.57
C ASP A 26 -3.56 21.70 1.54
N GLU A 27 -4.80 21.37 1.13
CA GLU A 27 -6.00 21.42 1.98
C GLU A 27 -5.86 20.47 3.19
N LEU A 28 -5.35 19.26 3.00
CA LEU A 28 -5.13 18.31 4.07
C LEU A 28 -4.03 18.77 5.03
N ASP A 29 -2.95 19.36 4.51
CA ASP A 29 -1.86 19.92 5.32
C ASP A 29 -2.34 21.08 6.20
N ASP A 30 -3.18 21.97 5.65
CA ASP A 30 -3.77 23.08 6.41
C ASP A 30 -4.74 22.57 7.49
N LEU A 31 -5.49 21.49 7.19
CA LEU A 31 -6.33 20.84 8.18
C LEU A 31 -5.51 20.23 9.32
N LEU A 32 -4.42 19.54 9.03
CA LEU A 32 -3.55 18.96 10.06
C LEU A 32 -2.91 20.05 10.94
N LYS A 33 -2.51 21.17 10.35
CA LYS A 33 -2.01 22.34 11.10
C LYS A 33 -3.08 22.91 12.02
N GLU A 34 -4.34 22.97 11.59
CA GLU A 34 -5.44 23.48 12.42
C GLU A 34 -5.73 22.54 13.59
N GLU A 35 -5.89 21.25 13.31
CA GLU A 35 -6.14 20.22 14.33
C GLU A 35 -4.98 20.15 15.35
N SER A 36 -3.73 20.38 14.90
CA SER A 36 -2.54 20.35 15.77
C SER A 36 -2.44 21.50 16.76
N LYS A 37 -3.34 22.49 16.72
CA LYS A 37 -3.42 23.53 17.74
C LYS A 37 -4.01 23.03 19.07
N ALA A 38 -4.67 21.87 19.06
CA ALA A 38 -5.10 21.21 20.28
C ALA A 38 -3.89 20.61 21.01
N ASP A 39 -3.79 20.82 22.31
CA ASP A 39 -2.62 20.45 23.14
C ASP A 39 -2.34 18.92 23.15
N ASP A 40 -3.37 18.11 22.90
CA ASP A 40 -3.30 16.63 22.92
C ASP A 40 -3.34 16.00 21.53
N PHE A 41 -3.25 16.81 20.44
CA PHE A 41 -3.29 16.28 19.09
C PHE A 41 -2.07 15.41 18.78
N GLN A 42 -2.32 14.16 18.41
CA GLN A 42 -1.29 13.21 18.00
C GLN A 42 -1.85 12.21 16.98
N ILE A 43 -1.05 11.93 15.94
CA ILE A 43 -1.35 10.85 14.99
C ILE A 43 -0.79 9.53 15.53
N ALA A 44 -1.65 8.67 16.06
CA ALA A 44 -1.26 7.35 16.54
C ALA A 44 -1.03 6.33 15.39
N TYR A 45 -1.82 6.42 14.32
CA TYR A 45 -1.71 5.56 13.15
C TYR A 45 -1.85 6.35 11.86
N LEU A 46 -0.89 6.22 10.94
CA LEU A 46 -1.03 6.56 9.54
C LEU A 46 -1.15 5.28 8.72
N ILE A 47 -2.24 5.14 7.94
CA ILE A 47 -2.47 3.97 7.09
C ILE A 47 -2.64 4.42 5.64
N ASN A 48 -1.58 4.31 4.84
CA ASN A 48 -1.61 4.60 3.41
C ASN A 48 -2.17 3.40 2.64
N ALA A 49 -3.50 3.36 2.48
CA ALA A 49 -4.22 2.27 1.83
C ALA A 49 -4.72 2.60 0.42
N SER A 50 -4.65 3.86 0.00
CA SER A 50 -5.07 4.29 -1.34
C SER A 50 -4.14 3.74 -2.42
N GLY A 51 -4.71 3.25 -3.51
CA GLY A 51 -3.94 2.74 -4.63
C GLY A 51 -4.78 1.90 -5.59
N PHE A 52 -4.30 1.76 -6.81
CA PHE A 52 -4.91 0.89 -7.81
C PHE A 52 -3.84 0.19 -8.65
N GLY A 53 -4.26 -0.79 -9.44
CA GLY A 53 -3.43 -1.54 -10.36
C GLY A 53 -3.95 -1.49 -11.79
N CYS A 54 -3.08 -1.82 -12.75
CA CYS A 54 -3.43 -2.10 -14.14
C CYS A 54 -2.83 -3.44 -14.51
N ILE A 55 -3.62 -4.32 -15.07
CA ILE A 55 -3.18 -5.60 -15.63
C ILE A 55 -3.08 -5.45 -17.14
N GLY A 56 -1.95 -5.85 -17.72
CA GLY A 56 -1.67 -5.80 -19.14
C GLY A 56 -0.27 -5.29 -19.46
N LEU A 57 0.16 -5.46 -20.72
CA LEU A 57 1.47 -4.99 -21.18
C LEU A 57 1.56 -3.47 -21.04
N SER A 58 2.66 -2.95 -20.49
CA SER A 58 2.85 -1.51 -20.28
C SER A 58 2.64 -0.67 -21.54
N ARG A 59 3.02 -1.19 -22.74
CA ARG A 59 2.83 -0.50 -24.00
C ARG A 59 1.37 -0.38 -24.47
N GLU A 60 0.48 -1.18 -23.87
CA GLU A 60 -0.94 -1.29 -24.24
C GLU A 60 -1.87 -0.63 -23.22
N CYS A 61 -1.35 -0.37 -22.02
CA CYS A 61 -2.08 0.37 -21.01
C CYS A 61 -2.07 1.87 -21.31
N PRO A 62 -3.17 2.60 -21.06
CA PRO A 62 -3.22 4.04 -21.24
C PRO A 62 -2.12 4.74 -20.41
N ARG A 63 -1.32 5.59 -21.06
CA ARG A 63 -0.19 6.29 -20.41
C ARG A 63 -0.63 7.06 -19.19
N GLU A 64 -1.72 7.81 -19.29
CA GLU A 64 -2.26 8.63 -18.21
C GLU A 64 -2.65 7.76 -16.99
N LYS A 65 -3.22 6.56 -17.24
CA LYS A 65 -3.58 5.63 -16.17
C LYS A 65 -2.35 5.10 -15.45
N LEU A 66 -1.26 4.79 -16.19
CA LEU A 66 0.01 4.37 -15.61
C LEU A 66 0.68 5.48 -14.79
N GLN A 67 0.70 6.71 -15.30
CA GLN A 67 1.25 7.87 -14.58
C GLN A 67 0.45 8.15 -13.30
N ARG A 68 -0.87 8.19 -13.41
CA ARG A 68 -1.77 8.39 -12.26
C ARG A 68 -1.63 7.27 -11.21
N MET A 69 -1.31 6.04 -11.62
CA MET A 69 -1.00 4.95 -10.70
C MET A 69 0.27 5.24 -9.89
N VAL A 70 1.32 5.78 -10.50
CA VAL A 70 2.55 6.20 -9.79
C VAL A 70 2.25 7.38 -8.87
N ASP A 71 1.46 8.36 -9.34
CA ASP A 71 1.06 9.51 -8.53
C ASP A 71 0.31 9.08 -7.26
N LEU A 72 -0.67 8.17 -7.38
CA LEU A 72 -1.44 7.72 -6.23
C LEU A 72 -0.65 6.74 -5.35
N ASN A 73 -0.05 5.69 -5.96
CA ASN A 73 0.60 4.62 -5.19
C ASN A 73 1.92 5.04 -4.55
N CYS A 74 2.62 6.03 -5.12
CA CYS A 74 3.95 6.44 -4.64
C CYS A 74 3.95 7.87 -4.11
N ARG A 75 3.68 8.87 -4.98
CA ARG A 75 3.80 10.29 -4.63
C ARG A 75 2.83 10.70 -3.52
N ALA A 76 1.57 10.28 -3.60
CA ALA A 76 0.59 10.57 -2.56
C ALA A 76 0.95 9.92 -1.23
N ALA A 77 1.35 8.64 -1.24
CA ALA A 77 1.77 7.93 -0.03
C ALA A 77 3.00 8.57 0.62
N LEU A 78 3.99 9.01 -0.18
CA LEU A 78 5.14 9.77 0.29
C LEU A 78 4.70 11.08 0.92
N ALA A 79 3.92 11.91 0.21
CA ALA A 79 3.47 13.22 0.68
C ALA A 79 2.70 13.12 2.01
N LEU A 80 1.75 12.18 2.11
CA LEU A 80 1.00 11.94 3.35
C LEU A 80 1.90 11.50 4.50
N THR A 81 2.91 10.69 4.22
CA THR A 81 3.84 10.22 5.24
C THR A 81 4.67 11.38 5.79
N GLU A 82 5.30 12.17 4.92
CA GLU A 82 6.10 13.34 5.31
C GLU A 82 5.26 14.39 6.05
N MET A 83 4.03 14.61 5.60
CA MET A 83 3.08 15.53 6.22
C MET A 83 2.67 15.10 7.63
N CYS A 84 2.52 13.80 7.87
CA CYS A 84 2.04 13.27 9.16
C CYS A 84 3.15 13.07 10.19
N ILE A 85 4.40 12.81 9.79
CA ILE A 85 5.53 12.55 10.71
C ILE A 85 5.68 13.63 11.80
N PRO A 86 5.58 14.94 11.52
CA PRO A 86 5.72 15.98 12.55
C PRO A 86 4.70 15.89 13.69
N TYR A 87 3.58 15.23 13.46
CA TYR A 87 2.48 15.06 14.42
C TYR A 87 2.45 13.67 15.07
N MET A 88 3.48 12.86 14.85
CA MET A 88 3.62 11.52 15.43
C MET A 88 4.58 11.57 16.62
N ALA A 89 4.32 10.73 17.62
CA ALA A 89 5.18 10.58 18.80
C ALA A 89 5.59 9.12 19.01
N SER A 90 6.39 8.87 20.03
CA SER A 90 6.77 7.52 20.42
C SER A 90 5.54 6.63 20.67
N GLY A 91 5.52 5.45 20.07
CA GLY A 91 4.37 4.55 20.06
C GLY A 91 3.44 4.71 18.86
N SER A 92 3.68 5.69 17.97
CA SER A 92 2.92 5.83 16.71
C SER A 92 3.35 4.79 15.66
N HIS A 93 2.45 4.52 14.70
CA HIS A 93 2.62 3.48 13.69
C HIS A 93 2.29 3.98 12.28
N ILE A 94 3.18 3.72 11.32
CA ILE A 94 2.95 3.96 9.88
C ILE A 94 2.77 2.61 9.18
N LEU A 95 1.65 2.42 8.47
CA LEU A 95 1.38 1.25 7.64
C LEU A 95 1.31 1.67 6.17
N GLN A 96 2.21 1.12 5.35
CA GLN A 96 2.21 1.29 3.91
C GLN A 96 1.62 0.05 3.25
N ILE A 97 0.45 0.17 2.62
CA ILE A 97 -0.17 -0.99 1.95
C ILE A 97 0.53 -1.23 0.60
N ALA A 98 1.58 -2.03 0.66
CA ALA A 98 2.33 -2.51 -0.49
C ALA A 98 1.60 -3.69 -1.18
N SER A 99 2.31 -4.74 -1.53
CA SER A 99 1.81 -6.00 -2.11
C SER A 99 2.94 -7.02 -2.11
N CYS A 100 2.64 -8.30 -2.23
CA CYS A 100 3.65 -9.32 -2.53
C CYS A 100 4.33 -9.07 -3.89
N SER A 101 3.67 -8.37 -4.84
CA SER A 101 4.28 -7.93 -6.10
C SER A 101 5.48 -7.00 -5.92
N ALA A 102 5.67 -6.44 -4.71
CA ALA A 102 6.84 -5.63 -4.38
C ALA A 102 8.14 -6.45 -4.30
N PHE A 103 8.07 -7.78 -4.19
CA PHE A 103 9.25 -8.62 -4.00
C PHE A 103 9.97 -8.96 -5.29
N GLN A 104 9.33 -8.79 -6.46
CA GLN A 104 9.93 -9.10 -7.77
C GLN A 104 9.27 -8.32 -8.91
N PRO A 105 9.94 -8.14 -10.06
CA PRO A 105 9.30 -7.63 -11.26
C PRO A 105 8.30 -8.65 -11.81
N ILE A 106 7.11 -8.17 -12.20
CA ILE A 106 6.04 -9.02 -12.75
C ILE A 106 5.62 -8.46 -14.11
N PRO A 107 5.83 -9.21 -15.22
CA PRO A 107 5.24 -8.87 -16.51
C PRO A 107 3.73 -8.67 -16.39
N ASN A 108 3.14 -7.87 -17.27
CA ASN A 108 1.73 -7.43 -17.23
C ASN A 108 1.29 -6.67 -15.96
N LEU A 109 2.17 -6.53 -14.96
CA LEU A 109 1.97 -5.72 -13.75
C LEU A 109 3.18 -4.80 -13.51
N ALA A 110 3.97 -4.47 -14.54
CA ALA A 110 5.29 -3.86 -14.39
C ALA A 110 5.27 -2.58 -13.56
N VAL A 111 4.40 -1.61 -13.90
CA VAL A 111 4.30 -0.32 -13.17
C VAL A 111 3.70 -0.51 -11.78
N TYR A 112 2.71 -1.40 -11.64
CA TYR A 112 2.14 -1.72 -10.34
C TYR A 112 3.19 -2.34 -9.40
N ALA A 113 3.89 -3.38 -9.85
CA ALA A 113 4.94 -4.04 -9.07
C ALA A 113 6.05 -3.05 -8.68
N ALA A 114 6.47 -2.19 -9.61
CA ALA A 114 7.46 -1.13 -9.34
C ALA A 114 6.95 -0.13 -8.29
N SER A 115 5.68 0.31 -8.36
CA SER A 115 5.09 1.22 -7.37
C SER A 115 5.02 0.59 -5.98
N LYS A 116 4.74 -0.71 -5.89
CA LYS A 116 4.71 -1.43 -4.62
C LYS A 116 6.10 -1.75 -4.08
N ALA A 117 7.09 -1.93 -4.96
CA ALA A 117 8.50 -2.03 -4.59
C ALA A 117 9.04 -0.70 -4.03
N PHE A 118 8.61 0.44 -4.59
CA PHE A 118 8.89 1.76 -4.01
C PHE A 118 8.42 1.82 -2.54
N LEU A 119 7.16 1.49 -2.25
CA LEU A 119 6.61 1.51 -0.89
C LEU A 119 7.37 0.58 0.06
N LEU A 120 7.72 -0.62 -0.41
CA LEU A 120 8.48 -1.58 0.39
C LEU A 120 9.88 -1.07 0.72
N SER A 121 10.59 -0.50 -0.26
CA SER A 121 11.94 0.05 -0.07
C SER A 121 11.91 1.28 0.85
N TYR A 122 10.99 2.21 0.58
CA TYR A 122 10.76 3.41 1.39
C TYR A 122 10.46 3.05 2.85
N SER A 123 9.52 2.13 3.10
CA SER A 123 9.18 1.68 4.45
C SER A 123 10.37 1.09 5.20
N ARG A 124 11.23 0.34 4.51
CA ARG A 124 12.43 -0.25 5.13
C ARG A 124 13.42 0.83 5.56
N ALA A 125 13.69 1.82 4.71
CA ALA A 125 14.59 2.93 5.05
C ALA A 125 13.99 3.76 6.20
N LEU A 126 12.74 4.19 6.04
CA LEU A 126 12.05 5.02 7.01
C LEU A 126 11.92 4.34 8.39
N SER A 127 11.79 3.01 8.44
CA SER A 127 11.76 2.27 9.71
C SER A 127 13.05 2.38 10.53
N VAL A 128 14.18 2.63 9.87
CA VAL A 128 15.46 2.87 10.53
C VAL A 128 15.57 4.33 10.95
N GLU A 129 15.19 5.26 10.07
CA GLU A 129 15.25 6.70 10.32
C GLU A 129 14.36 7.14 11.51
N LEU A 130 13.17 6.55 11.65
CA LEU A 130 12.22 6.89 12.71
C LEU A 130 12.35 6.05 13.99
N LYS A 131 13.32 5.12 14.03
CA LYS A 131 13.49 4.22 15.17
C LYS A 131 13.77 4.95 16.48
N ASP A 132 14.63 5.95 16.45
CA ASP A 132 15.01 6.70 17.64
C ASP A 132 13.88 7.61 18.15
N LEU A 133 12.90 7.91 17.29
CA LEU A 133 11.67 8.60 17.67
C LEU A 133 10.60 7.64 18.25
N GLY A 134 10.87 6.34 18.26
CA GLY A 134 9.91 5.33 18.74
C GLY A 134 8.71 5.11 17.81
N ILE A 135 8.81 5.53 16.55
CA ILE A 135 7.77 5.37 15.53
C ILE A 135 8.07 4.10 14.71
N THR A 136 7.08 3.23 14.55
CA THR A 136 7.26 2.01 13.75
C THR A 136 6.72 2.20 12.34
N VAL A 137 7.41 1.61 11.34
CA VAL A 137 6.98 1.62 9.94
C VAL A 137 6.86 0.20 9.43
N THR A 138 5.68 -0.15 8.90
CA THR A 138 5.36 -1.49 8.42
C THR A 138 4.89 -1.47 6.97
N ALA A 139 5.64 -2.09 6.06
CA ALA A 139 5.16 -2.42 4.72
C ALA A 139 4.28 -3.67 4.79
N VAL A 140 3.02 -3.53 4.45
CA VAL A 140 2.06 -4.64 4.39
C VAL A 140 2.05 -5.19 2.98
N CYS A 141 2.42 -6.46 2.82
CA CYS A 141 2.60 -7.12 1.54
C CYS A 141 1.63 -8.31 1.38
N PRO A 142 0.32 -8.08 1.21
CA PRO A 142 -0.64 -9.16 1.02
C PRO A 142 -0.50 -9.78 -0.38
N PHE A 143 -0.98 -11.01 -0.50
CA PHE A 143 -1.34 -11.62 -1.77
C PHE A 143 -2.69 -11.05 -2.25
N TRP A 144 -3.39 -11.69 -3.17
CA TRP A 144 -4.69 -11.24 -3.65
C TRP A 144 -5.72 -11.19 -2.50
N ILE A 145 -6.48 -10.09 -2.44
CA ILE A 145 -7.57 -9.90 -1.47
C ILE A 145 -8.88 -10.00 -2.24
N ARG A 146 -9.69 -11.04 -1.94
CA ARG A 146 -10.87 -11.41 -2.75
C ARG A 146 -12.11 -10.53 -2.52
N ASP A 147 -12.21 -9.90 -1.36
CA ASP A 147 -13.34 -9.11 -0.90
C ASP A 147 -13.11 -7.59 -1.05
N THR A 148 -12.46 -7.19 -2.17
CA THR A 148 -12.22 -5.81 -2.54
C THR A 148 -12.55 -5.58 -4.01
N GLU A 149 -12.84 -4.33 -4.37
CA GLU A 149 -13.02 -3.90 -5.77
C GLU A 149 -11.69 -3.80 -6.53
N PHE A 150 -10.54 -3.98 -5.87
CA PHE A 150 -9.22 -3.79 -6.46
C PHE A 150 -9.01 -4.65 -7.71
N VAL A 151 -9.35 -5.93 -7.60
CA VAL A 151 -9.19 -6.89 -8.71
C VAL A 151 -10.07 -6.52 -9.89
N ALA A 152 -11.34 -6.18 -9.64
CA ALA A 152 -12.28 -5.79 -10.69
C ALA A 152 -11.76 -4.56 -11.47
N LYS A 153 -11.32 -3.52 -10.75
CA LYS A 153 -10.74 -2.30 -11.35
C LYS A 153 -9.42 -2.56 -12.08
N ALA A 154 -8.56 -3.42 -11.55
CA ALA A 154 -7.28 -3.76 -12.21
C ALA A 154 -7.49 -4.51 -13.52
N ARG A 155 -8.53 -5.35 -13.62
CA ARG A 155 -8.88 -6.13 -14.81
C ARG A 155 -9.45 -5.30 -15.97
N GLU A 156 -9.93 -4.09 -15.74
CA GLU A 156 -10.43 -3.22 -16.83
C GLU A 156 -9.42 -3.00 -17.96
N THR A 157 -8.14 -3.16 -17.68
CA THR A 157 -7.04 -3.03 -18.66
C THR A 157 -6.51 -4.36 -19.18
N ASP A 158 -7.04 -5.49 -18.70
CA ASP A 158 -6.63 -6.84 -19.11
C ASP A 158 -7.27 -7.25 -20.44
N LYS A 159 -6.63 -6.86 -21.55
CA LYS A 159 -7.11 -7.15 -22.91
C LYS A 159 -6.89 -8.61 -23.34
N HIS A 160 -6.02 -9.34 -22.65
CA HIS A 160 -5.58 -10.68 -23.05
C HIS A 160 -6.05 -11.77 -22.09
N GLY A 161 -6.85 -11.42 -21.06
CA GLY A 161 -7.33 -12.40 -20.08
C GLY A 161 -6.21 -13.04 -19.26
N VAL A 162 -5.15 -12.28 -19.00
CA VAL A 162 -3.97 -12.76 -18.26
C VAL A 162 -4.31 -13.06 -16.80
N TYR A 163 -5.32 -12.39 -16.29
CA TYR A 163 -5.79 -12.63 -14.93
C TYR A 163 -6.62 -13.90 -14.85
N PHE A 164 -6.33 -14.73 -13.87
CA PHE A 164 -7.14 -15.86 -13.44
C PHE A 164 -7.36 -15.81 -11.92
N ASP A 165 -8.38 -16.52 -11.44
CA ASP A 165 -8.66 -16.58 -10.02
C ASP A 165 -7.49 -17.26 -9.29
N MET A 166 -6.85 -16.52 -8.39
CA MET A 166 -5.65 -16.96 -7.70
C MET A 166 -6.01 -17.82 -6.48
N PRO A 167 -5.67 -19.10 -6.47
CA PRO A 167 -5.83 -19.92 -5.28
C PRO A 167 -5.00 -19.35 -4.13
N GLY A 168 -5.57 -19.34 -2.92
CA GLY A 168 -4.90 -18.79 -1.73
C GLY A 168 -5.14 -17.29 -1.50
N ALA A 169 -6.09 -16.67 -2.22
CA ALA A 169 -6.51 -15.30 -1.94
C ALA A 169 -7.01 -15.15 -0.49
N THR A 170 -6.59 -14.07 0.15
CA THR A 170 -6.91 -13.73 1.55
C THR A 170 -8.15 -12.84 1.66
N THR A 171 -8.52 -12.42 2.87
CA THR A 171 -9.62 -11.49 3.15
C THR A 171 -9.09 -10.18 3.74
N VAL A 172 -9.87 -9.10 3.60
CA VAL A 172 -9.56 -7.79 4.21
C VAL A 172 -9.37 -7.94 5.71
N GLU A 173 -10.30 -8.62 6.39
CA GLU A 173 -10.24 -8.80 7.84
C GLU A 173 -8.91 -9.42 8.30
N ARG A 174 -8.48 -10.50 7.65
CA ARG A 174 -7.21 -11.16 7.98
C ARG A 174 -6.01 -10.25 7.74
N VAL A 175 -6.02 -9.49 6.64
CA VAL A 175 -4.96 -8.51 6.35
C VAL A 175 -4.90 -7.45 7.43
N VAL A 176 -6.04 -6.84 7.79
CA VAL A 176 -6.13 -5.80 8.83
C VAL A 176 -5.60 -6.31 10.17
N GLN A 177 -6.13 -7.45 10.67
CA GLN A 177 -5.71 -8.02 11.96
C GLN A 177 -4.20 -8.30 12.01
N LYS A 178 -3.64 -8.92 10.94
CA LYS A 178 -2.21 -9.25 10.88
C LYS A 178 -1.33 -8.01 10.75
N SER A 179 -1.80 -6.99 10.02
CA SER A 179 -1.05 -5.75 9.79
C SER A 179 -0.95 -4.90 11.05
N LEU A 180 -2.06 -4.72 11.77
CA LEU A 180 -2.07 -3.99 13.05
C LEU A 180 -1.19 -4.69 14.09
N LEU A 181 -1.28 -6.03 14.18
CA LEU A 181 -0.42 -6.80 15.08
C LEU A 181 1.07 -6.68 14.70
N ALA A 182 1.38 -6.66 13.40
CA ALA A 182 2.75 -6.50 12.91
C ALA A 182 3.30 -5.10 13.25
N ALA A 183 2.51 -4.05 13.04
CA ALA A 183 2.87 -2.67 13.37
C ALA A 183 3.18 -2.51 14.86
N ARG A 184 2.27 -2.98 15.73
CA ARG A 184 2.46 -2.95 17.20
C ARG A 184 3.69 -3.73 17.67
N ARG A 185 4.13 -4.74 16.91
CA ARG A 185 5.34 -5.52 17.18
C ARG A 185 6.61 -4.96 16.54
N GLY A 186 6.52 -3.80 15.89
CA GLY A 186 7.64 -3.16 15.19
C GLY A 186 8.16 -3.95 14.00
N LYS A 187 7.33 -4.81 13.36
CA LYS A 187 7.75 -5.57 12.18
C LYS A 187 7.78 -4.67 10.95
N VAL A 188 8.93 -4.55 10.33
CA VAL A 188 9.13 -3.71 9.13
C VAL A 188 8.38 -4.25 7.90
N VAL A 189 8.23 -5.57 7.78
CA VAL A 189 7.49 -6.19 6.65
C VAL A 189 6.49 -7.20 7.21
N CYS A 190 5.22 -7.01 6.84
CA CYS A 190 4.12 -7.92 7.15
C CYS A 190 3.68 -8.67 5.88
N THR A 191 3.76 -9.99 5.90
CA THR A 191 3.15 -10.89 4.92
C THR A 191 1.96 -11.58 5.61
N PRO A 192 0.72 -11.11 5.41
CA PRO A 192 -0.41 -11.54 6.24
C PRO A 192 -0.93 -12.95 5.95
N ASP A 193 -0.50 -13.53 4.83
CA ASP A 193 -0.90 -14.85 4.35
C ASP A 193 0.31 -15.73 4.02
N LEU A 194 0.06 -17.05 3.86
CA LEU A 194 1.11 -18.02 3.60
C LEU A 194 1.74 -17.84 2.22
N VAL A 195 0.90 -17.49 1.21
CA VAL A 195 1.36 -17.32 -0.17
C VAL A 195 2.33 -16.16 -0.27
N SER A 196 1.98 -15.00 0.31
CA SER A 196 2.88 -13.84 0.32
C SER A 196 4.18 -14.10 1.10
N SER A 197 4.10 -14.91 2.17
CA SER A 197 5.29 -15.30 2.95
C SER A 197 6.23 -16.19 2.15
N LEU A 198 5.69 -17.20 1.46
CA LEU A 198 6.45 -18.09 0.59
C LEU A 198 7.03 -17.33 -0.61
N HIS A 199 6.21 -16.49 -1.26
CA HIS A 199 6.65 -15.64 -2.37
C HIS A 199 7.85 -14.76 -1.98
N ARG A 200 7.79 -14.13 -0.79
CA ARG A 200 8.91 -13.33 -0.27
C ARG A 200 10.20 -14.14 -0.18
N ILE A 201 10.14 -15.39 0.32
CA ILE A 201 11.31 -16.27 0.44
C ILE A 201 11.85 -16.62 -0.95
N VAL A 202 10.99 -17.06 -1.86
CA VAL A 202 11.40 -17.43 -3.23
C VAL A 202 12.01 -16.24 -3.96
N ALA A 203 11.40 -15.06 -3.87
CA ALA A 203 11.90 -13.85 -4.50
C ALA A 203 13.24 -13.36 -3.92
N SER A 204 13.57 -13.72 -2.68
CA SER A 204 14.87 -13.39 -2.08
C SER A 204 16.01 -14.35 -2.48
N LEU A 205 15.68 -15.55 -2.97
CA LEU A 205 16.66 -16.59 -3.31
C LEU A 205 16.99 -16.63 -4.81
N LEU A 206 16.07 -16.20 -5.67
CA LEU A 206 16.20 -16.33 -7.13
C LEU A 206 16.48 -14.97 -7.79
N PRO A 207 17.30 -14.94 -8.87
CA PRO A 207 17.50 -13.72 -9.64
C PRO A 207 16.18 -13.20 -10.22
N HIS A 208 15.92 -11.91 -10.05
CA HIS A 208 14.66 -11.27 -10.47
C HIS A 208 14.38 -11.42 -11.98
N VAL A 209 15.43 -11.44 -12.81
CA VAL A 209 15.30 -11.69 -14.27
C VAL A 209 14.73 -13.08 -14.55
N LEU A 210 15.15 -14.10 -13.78
CA LEU A 210 14.65 -15.45 -13.91
C LEU A 210 13.18 -15.53 -13.48
N LEU A 211 12.84 -14.92 -12.35
CA LEU A 211 11.46 -14.85 -11.85
C LEU A 211 10.53 -14.16 -12.85
N ALA A 212 10.96 -13.04 -13.44
CA ALA A 212 10.18 -12.35 -14.46
C ALA A 212 9.94 -13.21 -15.72
N ARG A 213 10.94 -14.01 -16.14
CA ARG A 213 10.78 -14.94 -17.27
C ARG A 213 9.81 -16.08 -16.94
N ILE A 214 9.88 -16.65 -15.73
CA ILE A 214 8.96 -17.70 -15.28
C ILE A 214 7.53 -17.17 -15.24
N CYS A 215 7.31 -15.98 -14.69
CA CYS A 215 5.99 -15.36 -14.68
C CYS A 215 5.42 -15.14 -16.08
N LYS A 216 6.27 -14.79 -17.07
CA LYS A 216 5.85 -14.62 -18.46
C LYS A 216 5.51 -15.94 -19.15
N MET A 217 6.20 -17.03 -18.82
CA MET A 217 5.97 -18.35 -19.42
C MET A 217 4.66 -19.01 -18.98
N ASN A 218 4.11 -18.61 -17.84
CA ASN A 218 2.83 -19.11 -17.30
C ASN A 218 1.60 -18.41 -17.92
N GLU A 219 1.80 -17.60 -18.97
CA GLU A 219 0.74 -16.89 -19.70
C GLU A 219 0.26 -17.66 -20.96
N PHE A 220 0.63 -18.94 -21.11
CA PHE A 220 0.22 -19.80 -22.23
C PHE A 220 -0.68 -20.95 -21.80
#